data_cd8f67e87e3ef9c786b9133cf1ffd7bd
#
_entry.id   cd8f67e87e3ef9c786b9133cf1ffd7bd
#
_cell.length_a   1.000
_cell.length_b   1.000
_cell.length_c   1.000
_cell.angle_alpha   90.00
_cell.angle_beta   90.00
_cell.angle_gamma   90.00
#
_symmetry.space_group_name_H-M   'P 1'
#
loop_
_entity.id
_entity.type
_entity.pdbx_description
1 polymer ?
#
loop_
_entity_poly.entity_id
_entity_poly.type
_entity_poly.pdbx_seq_one_letter_code
_entity_poly.pdbx_strand_id
1 'polypeptide(L)'
;SLKYFEQNYKRFYSHFDRCYFESEFYERGIEIVKEALKKGILEKSQGAIIFNGKKYGIDTRVFVNSLGLPTYEGKEPALAEKEFSDFGELDKVIHVVTPEQTSFFKVTFKVEELLDEKKYKDKQYHLIYEWVKLKAGKMSSREGNIIEANWLIDEVKKKILEKSKCDEETAETLAVASTKYSFLKNGTQTIIHFDIDESIAVDGNSAPYLIYTYVRCQSVLKKSQKLEVKSQILYSKVKSNLNNDELNVL
;
A
#
# COMPACT_ATOMS: atom_id res chain seq x y z
N SER A 1 -15.68 -13.53 6.79
CA SER A 1 -14.64 -13.01 5.89
C SER A 1 -13.92 -11.79 6.47
N LEU A 2 -14.59 -10.80 7.10
CA LEU A 2 -13.93 -9.57 7.65
C LEU A 2 -12.87 -9.88 8.70
N LYS A 3 -13.12 -10.82 9.62
CA LYS A 3 -12.10 -11.26 10.60
C LYS A 3 -10.83 -11.82 9.94
N TYR A 4 -10.97 -12.50 8.82
CA TYR A 4 -9.83 -13.00 8.06
C TYR A 4 -9.00 -11.86 7.46
N PHE A 5 -9.66 -10.83 6.90
CA PHE A 5 -8.96 -9.63 6.41
C PHE A 5 -8.23 -8.89 7.54
N GLU A 6 -8.88 -8.72 8.71
CA GLU A 6 -8.23 -8.09 9.87
C GLU A 6 -7.00 -8.86 10.35
N GLN A 7 -7.05 -10.21 10.35
CA GLN A 7 -5.90 -11.04 10.69
C GLN A 7 -4.76 -10.84 9.68
N ASN A 8 -5.08 -10.78 8.38
CA ASN A 8 -4.10 -10.53 7.33
C ASN A 8 -3.49 -9.13 7.48
N TYR A 9 -4.28 -8.10 7.69
CA TYR A 9 -3.77 -6.74 7.90
C TYR A 9 -2.80 -6.67 9.07
N LYS A 10 -3.15 -7.28 10.21
CA LYS A 10 -2.25 -7.39 11.37
C LYS A 10 -0.96 -8.11 11.04
N ARG A 11 -1.05 -9.25 10.32
CA ARG A 11 0.11 -10.02 9.89
C ARG A 11 1.04 -9.22 8.99
N PHE A 12 0.47 -8.38 8.10
CA PHE A 12 1.23 -7.50 7.22
C PHE A 12 1.69 -6.20 7.88
N TYR A 13 1.43 -6.00 9.17
CA TYR A 13 1.67 -4.72 9.87
C TYR A 13 1.01 -3.54 9.14
N SER A 14 -0.22 -3.73 8.70
CA SER A 14 -1.03 -2.73 8.01
C SER A 14 -2.29 -2.44 8.79
N HIS A 15 -2.75 -1.21 8.76
CA HIS A 15 -4.02 -0.80 9.32
C HIS A 15 -4.69 0.22 8.39
N PHE A 16 -5.98 0.38 8.56
CA PHE A 16 -6.78 1.33 7.79
C PHE A 16 -7.66 2.12 8.75
N ASP A 17 -7.73 3.42 8.55
CA ASP A 17 -8.56 4.31 9.37
C ASP A 17 -10.04 4.11 9.08
N ARG A 18 -10.39 3.77 7.84
CA ARG A 18 -11.75 3.55 7.38
C ARG A 18 -11.79 2.43 6.32
N CYS A 19 -12.78 1.56 6.42
CA CYS A 19 -13.18 0.63 5.37
C CYS A 19 -14.52 1.06 4.81
N TYR A 20 -14.61 1.21 3.49
CA TYR A 20 -15.82 1.53 2.77
C TYR A 20 -16.39 0.29 2.10
N PHE A 21 -17.66 -0.01 2.34
CA PHE A 21 -18.32 -1.16 1.75
C PHE A 21 -19.26 -0.71 0.63
N GLU A 22 -19.23 -1.43 -0.48
CA GLU A 22 -20.03 -1.13 -1.67
C GLU A 22 -21.53 -0.92 -1.37
N SER A 23 -22.06 -1.67 -0.39
CA SER A 23 -23.45 -1.53 0.08
C SER A 23 -23.78 -0.15 0.68
N GLU A 24 -22.79 0.60 1.13
CA GLU A 24 -22.99 1.95 1.71
C GLU A 24 -23.34 2.99 0.64
N PHE A 25 -23.01 2.71 -0.63
CA PHE A 25 -23.04 3.70 -1.71
C PHE A 25 -24.13 3.46 -2.76
N TYR A 26 -24.95 2.43 -2.59
CA TYR A 26 -25.96 2.06 -3.56
C TYR A 26 -27.03 3.15 -3.74
N GLU A 27 -27.69 3.55 -2.68
CA GLU A 27 -28.79 4.52 -2.74
C GLU A 27 -28.29 5.92 -3.12
N ARG A 28 -27.24 6.39 -2.44
CA ARG A 28 -26.65 7.70 -2.71
C ARG A 28 -26.08 7.77 -4.14
N GLY A 29 -25.49 6.69 -4.64
CA GLY A 29 -25.03 6.59 -6.02
C GLY A 29 -26.15 6.82 -7.03
N ILE A 30 -27.30 6.18 -6.84
CA ILE A 30 -28.49 6.39 -7.70
C ILE A 30 -28.96 7.86 -7.65
N GLU A 31 -28.96 8.49 -6.47
CA GLU A 31 -29.35 9.89 -6.33
C GLU A 31 -28.41 10.81 -7.12
N ILE A 32 -27.10 10.64 -6.96
CA ILE A 32 -26.09 11.43 -7.67
C ILE A 32 -26.20 11.23 -9.17
N VAL A 33 -26.42 10.00 -9.64
CA VAL A 33 -26.64 9.71 -11.06
C VAL A 33 -27.88 10.44 -11.60
N LYS A 34 -28.98 10.50 -10.84
CA LYS A 34 -30.18 11.27 -11.22
C LYS A 34 -29.91 12.77 -11.24
N GLU A 35 -29.14 13.30 -10.29
CA GLU A 35 -28.70 14.70 -10.30
C GLU A 35 -27.82 15.03 -11.52
N ALA A 36 -26.84 14.17 -11.82
CA ALA A 36 -25.97 14.30 -12.99
C ALA A 36 -26.77 14.24 -14.31
N LEU A 37 -27.79 13.38 -14.39
CA LEU A 37 -28.71 13.31 -15.51
C LEU A 37 -29.49 14.63 -15.68
N LYS A 38 -30.02 15.20 -14.59
CA LYS A 38 -30.73 16.49 -14.64
C LYS A 38 -29.83 17.63 -15.07
N LYS A 39 -28.55 17.61 -14.68
CA LYS A 39 -27.54 18.60 -15.08
C LYS A 39 -27.03 18.39 -16.53
N GLY A 40 -27.43 17.34 -17.23
CA GLY A 40 -26.98 17.01 -18.58
C GLY A 40 -25.52 16.49 -18.62
N ILE A 41 -24.94 16.11 -17.50
CA ILE A 41 -23.63 15.46 -17.42
C ILE A 41 -23.74 14.03 -17.91
N LEU A 42 -24.79 13.32 -17.51
CA LEU A 42 -25.17 11.98 -17.98
C LEU A 42 -26.34 12.06 -18.94
N GLU A 43 -26.53 11.04 -19.74
CA GLU A 43 -27.60 10.94 -20.73
C GLU A 43 -28.27 9.56 -20.73
N LYS A 44 -29.52 9.46 -21.20
CA LYS A 44 -30.22 8.18 -21.37
C LYS A 44 -29.85 7.56 -22.71
N SER A 45 -29.52 6.27 -22.68
CA SER A 45 -29.25 5.48 -23.89
C SER A 45 -29.76 4.04 -23.71
N GLN A 46 -30.59 3.56 -24.58
CA GLN A 46 -31.13 2.18 -24.61
C GLN A 46 -31.65 1.69 -23.23
N GLY A 47 -32.38 2.55 -22.53
CA GLY A 47 -32.91 2.25 -21.20
C GLY A 47 -31.91 2.39 -20.03
N ALA A 48 -30.63 2.60 -20.31
CA ALA A 48 -29.57 2.84 -19.31
C ALA A 48 -29.28 4.34 -19.14
N ILE A 49 -28.54 4.70 -18.10
CA ILE A 49 -27.96 6.04 -17.93
C ILE A 49 -26.46 5.92 -18.11
N ILE A 50 -25.92 6.68 -19.05
CA ILE A 50 -24.53 6.61 -19.47
C ILE A 50 -23.82 7.95 -19.36
N PHE A 51 -22.50 7.92 -19.25
CA PHE A 51 -21.62 9.05 -19.54
C PHE A 51 -21.07 8.92 -20.95
N ASN A 52 -21.31 9.90 -21.80
CA ASN A 52 -20.76 9.94 -23.15
C ASN A 52 -19.35 10.53 -23.14
N GLY A 53 -18.37 9.68 -22.88
CA GLY A 53 -16.95 10.07 -22.74
C GLY A 53 -16.32 10.56 -24.05
N LYS A 54 -16.92 10.28 -25.22
CA LYS A 54 -16.38 10.70 -26.54
C LYS A 54 -16.15 12.20 -26.63
N LYS A 55 -16.99 13.00 -25.97
CA LYS A 55 -16.85 14.47 -25.89
C LYS A 55 -15.55 14.92 -25.22
N TYR A 56 -14.95 14.04 -24.42
CA TYR A 56 -13.75 14.30 -23.61
C TYR A 56 -12.55 13.44 -24.04
N GLY A 57 -12.68 12.65 -25.13
CA GLY A 57 -11.63 11.75 -25.59
C GLY A 57 -11.41 10.54 -24.68
N ILE A 58 -12.43 10.14 -23.91
CA ILE A 58 -12.42 8.98 -23.01
C ILE A 58 -13.58 8.03 -23.32
N ASP A 59 -13.61 6.89 -22.64
CA ASP A 59 -14.63 5.87 -22.90
C ASP A 59 -16.03 6.30 -22.50
N THR A 60 -17.03 5.75 -23.17
CA THR A 60 -18.43 5.82 -22.75
C THR A 60 -18.71 4.69 -21.78
N ARG A 61 -19.28 5.01 -20.61
CA ARG A 61 -19.57 4.03 -19.56
C ARG A 61 -20.98 4.15 -19.01
N VAL A 62 -21.49 3.02 -18.53
CA VAL A 62 -22.83 2.90 -17.96
C VAL A 62 -22.78 3.13 -16.45
N PHE A 63 -23.57 4.07 -15.94
CA PHE A 63 -23.70 4.40 -14.53
C PHE A 63 -24.91 3.72 -13.88
N VAL A 64 -26.02 3.62 -14.61
CA VAL A 64 -27.19 2.82 -14.21
C VAL A 64 -27.60 1.98 -15.40
N ASN A 65 -27.71 0.68 -15.20
CA ASN A 65 -28.11 -0.25 -16.27
C ASN A 65 -29.59 -0.16 -16.62
N SER A 66 -30.04 -0.86 -17.65
CA SER A 66 -31.45 -0.85 -18.12
C SER A 66 -32.45 -1.43 -17.11
N LEU A 67 -31.99 -2.14 -16.07
CA LEU A 67 -32.80 -2.63 -14.95
C LEU A 67 -32.92 -1.61 -13.80
N GLY A 68 -32.31 -0.43 -13.95
CA GLY A 68 -32.30 0.61 -12.92
C GLY A 68 -31.29 0.40 -11.78
N LEU A 69 -30.36 -0.54 -11.94
CA LEU A 69 -29.33 -0.86 -10.93
C LEU A 69 -28.04 -0.07 -11.20
N PRO A 70 -27.41 0.54 -10.19
CA PRO A 70 -26.16 1.24 -10.37
C PRO A 70 -25.03 0.23 -10.63
N THR A 71 -24.15 0.59 -11.55
CA THR A 71 -22.88 -0.11 -11.79
C THR A 71 -21.81 0.35 -10.78
N TYR A 72 -20.58 -0.09 -10.94
CA TYR A 72 -19.43 0.45 -10.18
C TYR A 72 -19.29 1.96 -10.43
N GLU A 73 -19.39 2.38 -11.69
CA GLU A 73 -19.34 3.80 -12.08
C GLU A 73 -20.45 4.62 -11.40
N GLY A 74 -21.63 4.02 -11.21
CA GLY A 74 -22.77 4.69 -10.57
C GLY A 74 -22.61 4.87 -9.06
N LYS A 75 -21.76 4.08 -8.41
CA LYS A 75 -21.48 4.13 -6.97
C LYS A 75 -20.26 4.98 -6.64
N GLU A 76 -19.29 5.08 -7.53
CA GLU A 76 -18.02 5.77 -7.31
C GLU A 76 -18.19 7.24 -6.88
N PRO A 77 -19.05 8.07 -7.50
CA PRO A 77 -19.23 9.45 -7.04
C PRO A 77 -19.78 9.57 -5.62
N ALA A 78 -20.53 8.57 -5.14
CA ALA A 78 -20.99 8.53 -3.76
C ALA A 78 -19.85 8.16 -2.78
N LEU A 79 -18.96 7.26 -3.19
CA LEU A 79 -17.74 6.96 -2.45
C LEU A 79 -16.85 8.21 -2.36
N ALA A 80 -16.58 8.88 -3.47
CA ALA A 80 -15.81 10.12 -3.50
C ALA A 80 -16.43 11.22 -2.60
N GLU A 81 -17.76 11.40 -2.64
CA GLU A 81 -18.47 12.33 -1.75
C GLU A 81 -18.21 12.01 -0.27
N LYS A 82 -18.23 10.72 0.06
CA LYS A 82 -18.04 10.22 1.43
C LYS A 82 -16.59 10.38 1.91
N GLU A 83 -15.61 10.07 1.08
CA GLU A 83 -14.19 10.26 1.37
C GLU A 83 -13.87 11.71 1.72
N PHE A 84 -14.31 12.64 0.88
CA PHE A 84 -14.15 14.08 1.16
C PHE A 84 -14.93 14.58 2.38
N SER A 85 -16.03 13.91 2.72
CA SER A 85 -16.79 14.22 3.95
C SER A 85 -16.09 13.70 5.21
N ASP A 86 -15.56 12.49 5.17
CA ASP A 86 -14.97 11.83 6.33
C ASP A 86 -13.60 12.41 6.69
N PHE A 87 -12.82 12.83 5.71
CA PHE A 87 -11.44 13.32 5.89
C PHE A 87 -11.31 14.85 5.72
N GLY A 88 -12.39 15.55 5.40
CA GLY A 88 -12.38 17.01 5.26
C GLY A 88 -11.75 17.50 3.94
N GLU A 89 -11.06 18.64 3.99
CA GLU A 89 -10.41 19.21 2.81
C GLU A 89 -9.18 18.36 2.44
N LEU A 90 -9.35 17.50 1.43
CA LEU A 90 -8.27 16.68 0.89
C LEU A 90 -7.54 17.43 -0.24
N ASP A 91 -6.22 17.40 -0.22
CA ASP A 91 -5.40 17.85 -1.34
C ASP A 91 -5.37 16.84 -2.47
N LYS A 92 -5.39 15.54 -2.13
CA LYS A 92 -5.33 14.44 -3.09
C LYS A 92 -5.96 13.17 -2.53
N VAL A 93 -6.71 12.46 -3.37
CA VAL A 93 -7.15 11.08 -3.16
C VAL A 93 -6.39 10.20 -4.15
N ILE A 94 -5.70 9.18 -3.65
CA ILE A 94 -4.86 8.30 -4.47
C ILE A 94 -5.47 6.90 -4.45
N HIS A 95 -6.00 6.48 -5.61
CA HIS A 95 -6.52 5.14 -5.83
C HIS A 95 -5.41 4.22 -6.33
N VAL A 96 -5.00 3.26 -5.52
CA VAL A 96 -3.91 2.33 -5.82
C VAL A 96 -4.50 1.05 -6.40
N VAL A 97 -4.59 0.95 -7.72
CA VAL A 97 -5.30 -0.12 -8.42
C VAL A 97 -4.58 -0.52 -9.72
N THR A 98 -4.91 -1.70 -10.23
CA THR A 98 -4.29 -2.26 -11.45
C THR A 98 -4.62 -1.48 -12.73
N PRO A 99 -3.85 -1.65 -13.82
CA PRO A 99 -4.04 -0.92 -15.09
C PRO A 99 -5.42 -1.10 -15.72
N GLU A 100 -6.09 -2.22 -15.47
CA GLU A 100 -7.43 -2.52 -16.03
C GLU A 100 -8.48 -1.52 -15.60
N GLN A 101 -8.30 -0.87 -14.46
CA GLN A 101 -9.21 0.15 -13.95
C GLN A 101 -8.95 1.56 -14.53
N THR A 102 -7.94 1.72 -15.40
CA THR A 102 -7.56 3.05 -15.93
C THR A 102 -8.71 3.75 -16.64
N SER A 103 -9.46 3.04 -17.49
CA SER A 103 -10.62 3.59 -18.18
C SER A 103 -11.74 3.97 -17.22
N PHE A 104 -11.97 3.15 -16.19
CA PHE A 104 -12.95 3.40 -15.15
C PHE A 104 -12.66 4.72 -14.43
N PHE A 105 -11.46 4.89 -13.90
CA PHE A 105 -11.08 6.10 -13.16
C PHE A 105 -11.06 7.36 -14.04
N LYS A 106 -10.62 7.26 -15.30
CA LYS A 106 -10.68 8.41 -16.22
C LYS A 106 -12.11 8.93 -16.38
N VAL A 107 -13.10 8.04 -16.41
CA VAL A 107 -14.49 8.41 -16.57
C VAL A 107 -15.10 8.89 -15.27
N THR A 108 -14.92 8.19 -14.16
CA THR A 108 -15.51 8.58 -12.87
C THR A 108 -14.94 9.90 -12.38
N PHE A 109 -13.62 10.12 -12.43
CA PHE A 109 -12.99 11.40 -12.08
C PHE A 109 -13.50 12.55 -12.94
N LYS A 110 -13.74 12.31 -14.25
CA LYS A 110 -14.32 13.35 -15.11
C LYS A 110 -15.76 13.67 -14.73
N VAL A 111 -16.56 12.69 -14.38
CA VAL A 111 -17.94 12.91 -13.92
C VAL A 111 -17.96 13.64 -12.58
N GLU A 112 -17.11 13.29 -11.65
CA GLU A 112 -16.95 13.97 -10.36
C GLU A 112 -16.53 15.44 -10.53
N GLU A 113 -15.55 15.71 -11.37
CA GLU A 113 -15.14 17.07 -11.74
C GLU A 113 -16.32 17.89 -12.30
N LEU A 114 -17.11 17.31 -13.21
CA LEU A 114 -18.27 17.96 -13.78
C LEU A 114 -19.42 18.19 -12.78
N LEU A 115 -19.52 17.33 -11.77
CA LEU A 115 -20.51 17.48 -10.68
C LEU A 115 -20.15 18.64 -9.73
N ASP A 116 -18.88 18.74 -9.35
CA ASP A 116 -18.34 19.79 -8.49
C ASP A 116 -16.83 20.01 -8.78
N GLU A 117 -16.55 20.96 -9.69
CA GLU A 117 -15.17 21.26 -10.09
C GLU A 117 -14.31 21.72 -8.93
N LYS A 118 -14.85 22.52 -8.00
CA LYS A 118 -14.08 23.04 -6.87
C LYS A 118 -13.64 21.94 -5.91
N LYS A 119 -14.48 20.92 -5.75
CA LYS A 119 -14.24 19.82 -4.83
C LYS A 119 -13.28 18.78 -5.41
N TYR A 120 -13.40 18.44 -6.69
CA TYR A 120 -12.75 17.25 -7.25
C TYR A 120 -11.64 17.51 -8.26
N LYS A 121 -11.59 18.70 -8.89
CA LYS A 121 -10.61 19.00 -9.94
C LYS A 121 -9.19 18.82 -9.44
N ASP A 122 -8.39 18.06 -10.16
CA ASP A 122 -6.98 17.76 -9.89
C ASP A 122 -6.71 17.06 -8.55
N LYS A 123 -7.76 16.64 -7.84
CA LYS A 123 -7.63 15.99 -6.54
C LYS A 123 -7.68 14.46 -6.61
N GLN A 124 -8.22 13.89 -7.66
CA GLN A 124 -8.31 12.45 -7.88
C GLN A 124 -7.09 11.94 -8.67
N TYR A 125 -6.47 10.86 -8.22
CA TYR A 125 -5.30 10.30 -8.89
C TYR A 125 -5.32 8.77 -8.87
N HIS A 126 -5.17 8.12 -10.02
CA HIS A 126 -5.00 6.68 -10.15
C HIS A 126 -3.51 6.34 -10.17
N LEU A 127 -3.00 5.80 -9.06
CA LEU A 127 -1.67 5.22 -8.99
C LEU A 127 -1.73 3.77 -9.49
N ILE A 128 -1.29 3.56 -10.72
CA ILE A 128 -1.28 2.25 -11.35
C ILE A 128 -0.15 1.41 -10.78
N TYR A 129 -0.45 0.17 -10.38
CA TYR A 129 0.56 -0.84 -10.07
C TYR A 129 0.33 -2.11 -10.90
N GLU A 130 1.44 -2.76 -11.28
CA GLU A 130 1.43 -3.96 -12.08
C GLU A 130 1.29 -5.24 -11.25
N TRP A 131 1.03 -6.33 -11.93
CA TRP A 131 0.82 -7.65 -11.33
C TRP A 131 2.07 -8.21 -10.66
N VAL A 132 1.85 -8.96 -9.57
CA VAL A 132 2.84 -9.84 -8.96
C VAL A 132 2.61 -11.25 -9.48
N LYS A 133 3.65 -11.86 -10.06
CA LYS A 133 3.67 -13.22 -10.57
C LYS A 133 4.77 -14.00 -9.86
N LEU A 134 4.57 -15.28 -9.63
CA LEU A 134 5.67 -16.15 -9.22
C LEU A 134 6.59 -16.41 -10.40
N LYS A 135 7.90 -16.45 -10.13
CA LYS A 135 8.89 -16.83 -11.14
C LYS A 135 8.67 -18.28 -11.57
N ALA A 136 8.46 -18.50 -12.86
CA ALA A 136 8.17 -19.82 -13.41
C ALA A 136 9.31 -20.82 -13.10
N GLY A 137 8.98 -22.03 -12.66
CA GLY A 137 9.89 -23.18 -12.55
C GLY A 137 10.04 -23.81 -11.18
N LYS A 138 9.61 -23.20 -10.08
CA LYS A 138 9.75 -23.79 -8.72
C LYS A 138 8.46 -24.17 -8.03
N MET A 139 7.31 -23.85 -8.61
CA MET A 139 6.03 -24.33 -8.09
C MET A 139 5.14 -24.71 -9.26
N SER A 140 4.77 -25.98 -9.30
CA SER A 140 3.82 -26.50 -10.28
C SER A 140 2.56 -25.62 -10.21
N SER A 141 2.29 -24.93 -11.31
CA SER A 141 1.00 -24.32 -11.57
C SER A 141 -0.04 -25.46 -11.64
N ARG A 142 -0.43 -25.95 -10.47
CA ARG A 142 -1.61 -26.78 -10.38
C ARG A 142 -2.80 -25.87 -10.60
N GLU A 143 -3.26 -25.89 -11.85
CA GLU A 143 -4.62 -25.53 -12.23
C GLU A 143 -5.15 -24.21 -11.64
N GLY A 144 -4.80 -23.04 -12.26
CA GLY A 144 -5.57 -21.82 -12.08
C GLY A 144 -5.71 -21.24 -10.67
N ASN A 145 -4.96 -21.76 -9.69
CA ASN A 145 -5.13 -21.41 -8.30
C ASN A 145 -4.55 -20.03 -7.98
N ILE A 146 -5.41 -19.17 -7.48
CA ILE A 146 -5.04 -17.90 -6.86
C ILE A 146 -4.09 -18.21 -5.71
N ILE A 147 -2.91 -17.57 -5.73
CA ILE A 147 -1.93 -17.70 -4.65
C ILE A 147 -2.37 -16.78 -3.51
N GLU A 148 -2.71 -17.39 -2.38
CA GLU A 148 -3.07 -16.65 -1.19
C GLU A 148 -1.83 -15.99 -0.56
N ALA A 149 -2.00 -14.76 -0.09
CA ALA A 149 -0.92 -13.99 0.52
C ALA A 149 -0.34 -14.67 1.78
N ASN A 150 -1.19 -15.30 2.59
CA ASN A 150 -0.75 -16.07 3.76
C ASN A 150 0.12 -17.25 3.38
N TRP A 151 -0.30 -18.02 2.38
CA TRP A 151 0.48 -19.13 1.87
C TRP A 151 1.88 -18.68 1.39
N LEU A 152 1.95 -17.55 0.70
CA LEU A 152 3.23 -17.02 0.23
C LEU A 152 4.17 -16.69 1.39
N ILE A 153 3.68 -16.02 2.44
CA ILE A 153 4.48 -15.71 3.63
C ILE A 153 4.88 -16.98 4.36
N ASP A 154 4.01 -17.97 4.47
CA ASP A 154 4.31 -19.24 5.12
C ASP A 154 5.44 -19.99 4.39
N GLU A 155 5.44 -20.01 3.06
CA GLU A 155 6.54 -20.60 2.28
C GLU A 155 7.86 -19.82 2.43
N VAL A 156 7.80 -18.49 2.45
CA VAL A 156 9.00 -17.66 2.72
C VAL A 156 9.52 -17.92 4.13
N LYS A 157 8.66 -17.97 5.14
CA LYS A 157 8.99 -18.28 6.52
C LYS A 157 9.65 -19.64 6.67
N LYS A 158 9.05 -20.66 6.06
CA LYS A 158 9.60 -22.02 6.03
C LYS A 158 11.01 -22.04 5.47
N LYS A 159 11.24 -21.37 4.34
CA LYS A 159 12.56 -21.24 3.73
C LYS A 159 13.58 -20.54 4.64
N ILE A 160 13.17 -19.53 5.39
CA ILE A 160 14.03 -18.84 6.36
C ILE A 160 14.44 -19.81 7.48
N LEU A 161 13.51 -20.57 8.04
CA LEU A 161 13.78 -21.55 9.09
C LEU A 161 14.69 -22.69 8.62
N GLU A 162 14.57 -23.11 7.35
CA GLU A 162 15.48 -24.09 6.76
C GLU A 162 16.92 -23.57 6.61
N LYS A 163 17.10 -22.28 6.30
CA LYS A 163 18.41 -21.67 6.01
C LYS A 163 19.07 -21.02 7.22
N SER A 164 18.33 -20.67 8.25
CA SER A 164 18.83 -19.92 9.41
C SER A 164 18.38 -20.52 10.74
N LYS A 165 19.21 -20.33 11.77
CA LYS A 165 18.88 -20.71 13.14
C LYS A 165 18.26 -19.50 13.86
N CYS A 166 17.02 -19.20 13.54
CA CYS A 166 16.25 -18.16 14.26
C CYS A 166 14.98 -18.78 14.86
N ASP A 167 14.38 -18.07 15.79
CA ASP A 167 13.07 -18.45 16.33
C ASP A 167 11.92 -18.15 15.35
N GLU A 168 10.75 -18.69 15.64
CA GLU A 168 9.54 -18.56 14.83
C GLU A 168 9.10 -17.10 14.66
N GLU A 169 9.25 -16.27 15.69
CA GLU A 169 8.86 -14.86 15.66
C GLU A 169 9.78 -14.05 14.75
N THR A 170 11.08 -14.28 14.86
CA THR A 170 12.09 -13.68 13.98
C THR A 170 11.86 -14.11 12.53
N ALA A 171 11.60 -15.41 12.30
CA ALA A 171 11.32 -15.93 10.96
C ALA A 171 10.06 -15.31 10.34
N GLU A 172 9.01 -15.13 11.14
CA GLU A 172 7.77 -14.46 10.70
C GLU A 172 8.03 -13.00 10.29
N THR A 173 8.73 -12.26 11.15
CA THR A 173 9.09 -10.86 10.88
C THR A 173 9.92 -10.73 9.60
N LEU A 174 10.92 -11.59 9.44
CA LEU A 174 11.76 -11.62 8.23
C LEU A 174 10.96 -12.02 6.98
N ALA A 175 10.02 -12.96 7.09
CA ALA A 175 9.20 -13.39 5.96
C ALA A 175 8.30 -12.26 5.47
N VAL A 176 7.60 -11.57 6.37
CA VAL A 176 6.77 -10.42 6.02
C VAL A 176 7.61 -9.29 5.42
N ALA A 177 8.75 -8.97 6.04
CA ALA A 177 9.64 -7.93 5.55
C ALA A 177 10.21 -8.27 4.17
N SER A 178 10.64 -9.51 3.95
CA SER A 178 11.17 -9.99 2.66
C SER A 178 10.15 -9.91 1.54
N THR A 179 8.91 -10.32 1.82
CA THR A 179 7.81 -10.25 0.86
C THR A 179 7.47 -8.80 0.52
N LYS A 180 7.25 -7.95 1.52
CA LYS A 180 6.94 -6.51 1.30
C LYS A 180 8.06 -5.80 0.54
N TYR A 181 9.31 -6.01 0.95
CA TYR A 181 10.45 -5.36 0.30
C TYR A 181 10.60 -5.79 -1.17
N SER A 182 10.43 -7.09 -1.45
CA SER A 182 10.50 -7.61 -2.81
C SER A 182 9.45 -7.01 -3.74
N PHE A 183 8.31 -6.58 -3.21
CA PHE A 183 7.31 -5.85 -3.98
C PHE A 183 7.68 -4.38 -4.12
N LEU A 184 7.99 -3.71 -3.01
CA LEU A 184 8.18 -2.27 -2.95
C LEU A 184 9.51 -1.77 -3.54
N LYS A 185 10.52 -2.64 -3.70
CA LYS A 185 11.80 -2.28 -4.36
C LYS A 185 11.65 -2.02 -5.86
N ASN A 186 10.53 -2.39 -6.45
CA ASN A 186 10.26 -2.23 -7.89
C ASN A 186 9.41 -0.98 -8.15
N GLY A 187 9.53 -0.41 -9.34
CA GLY A 187 8.63 0.64 -9.78
C GLY A 187 7.19 0.12 -9.93
N THR A 188 6.21 0.96 -9.65
CA THR A 188 4.79 0.56 -9.67
C THR A 188 4.32 0.01 -11.03
N GLN A 189 4.92 0.46 -12.12
CA GLN A 189 4.60 0.02 -13.50
C GLN A 189 5.41 -1.19 -13.96
N THR A 190 6.05 -1.92 -13.06
CA THR A 190 6.87 -3.10 -13.37
C THR A 190 6.17 -4.37 -12.90
N ILE A 191 5.95 -5.31 -13.80
CA ILE A 191 5.49 -6.65 -13.42
C ILE A 191 6.55 -7.31 -12.54
N ILE A 192 6.15 -7.70 -11.33
CA ILE A 192 7.05 -8.29 -10.35
C ILE A 192 7.06 -9.81 -10.55
N HIS A 193 8.23 -10.36 -10.83
CA HIS A 193 8.46 -11.81 -10.82
C HIS A 193 9.06 -12.22 -9.48
N PHE A 194 8.20 -12.59 -8.53
CA PHE A 194 8.62 -12.92 -7.16
C PHE A 194 9.36 -14.26 -7.12
N ASP A 195 10.55 -14.23 -6.51
CA ASP A 195 11.38 -15.40 -6.24
C ASP A 195 11.65 -15.48 -4.74
N ILE A 196 11.26 -16.61 -4.11
CA ILE A 196 11.40 -16.79 -2.66
C ILE A 196 12.87 -16.78 -2.25
N ASP A 197 13.74 -17.49 -2.97
CA ASP A 197 15.15 -17.58 -2.62
C ASP A 197 15.87 -16.23 -2.75
N GLU A 198 15.52 -15.41 -3.77
CA GLU A 198 16.03 -14.05 -3.92
C GLU A 198 15.52 -13.14 -2.81
N SER A 199 14.26 -13.28 -2.40
CA SER A 199 13.63 -12.42 -1.39
C SER A 199 14.28 -12.54 -0.01
N ILE A 200 14.84 -13.70 0.31
CA ILE A 200 15.48 -14.01 1.61
C ILE A 200 17.01 -14.03 1.56
N ALA A 201 17.61 -13.60 0.47
CA ALA A 201 19.07 -13.52 0.34
C ALA A 201 19.64 -12.59 1.41
N VAL A 202 20.77 -12.98 2.00
CA VAL A 202 21.45 -12.19 3.04
C VAL A 202 22.47 -11.20 2.47
N ASP A 203 22.57 -11.14 1.18
CA ASP A 203 23.40 -10.23 0.40
C ASP A 203 22.56 -9.55 -0.71
N GLY A 204 23.06 -8.45 -1.24
CA GLY A 204 22.40 -7.73 -2.33
C GLY A 204 21.17 -6.92 -1.87
N ASN A 205 20.16 -6.82 -2.77
CA ASN A 205 19.00 -5.95 -2.59
C ASN A 205 17.80 -6.72 -2.00
N SER A 206 17.88 -7.04 -0.71
CA SER A 206 16.88 -7.83 0.04
C SER A 206 16.59 -7.25 1.42
N ALA A 207 15.44 -7.60 2.01
CA ALA A 207 15.09 -7.16 3.37
C ALA A 207 16.05 -7.73 4.43
N PRO A 208 16.43 -9.01 4.42
CA PRO A 208 17.40 -9.54 5.39
C PRO A 208 18.72 -8.78 5.37
N TYR A 209 19.23 -8.40 4.21
CA TYR A 209 20.45 -7.60 4.10
C TYR A 209 20.31 -6.20 4.72
N LEU A 210 19.19 -5.53 4.46
CA LEU A 210 18.91 -4.21 5.04
C LEU A 210 18.75 -4.28 6.56
N ILE A 211 18.04 -5.28 7.08
CA ILE A 211 17.85 -5.50 8.52
C ILE A 211 19.19 -5.81 9.16
N TYR A 212 20.00 -6.68 8.57
CA TYR A 212 21.35 -6.99 9.04
C TYR A 212 22.21 -5.72 9.13
N THR A 213 22.22 -4.92 8.07
CA THR A 213 22.97 -3.65 8.03
C THR A 213 22.50 -2.71 9.14
N TYR A 214 21.20 -2.55 9.32
CA TYR A 214 20.60 -1.73 10.38
C TYR A 214 21.06 -2.21 11.77
N VAL A 215 20.95 -3.51 12.06
CA VAL A 215 21.36 -4.10 13.34
C VAL A 215 22.87 -3.90 13.60
N ARG A 216 23.70 -4.02 12.55
CA ARG A 216 25.13 -3.74 12.62
C ARG A 216 25.40 -2.29 13.00
N CYS A 217 24.77 -1.35 12.33
CA CYS A 217 24.88 0.08 12.62
C CYS A 217 24.45 0.40 14.06
N GLN A 218 23.31 -0.13 14.49
CA GLN A 218 22.84 0.02 15.88
C GLN A 218 23.83 -0.54 16.91
N SER A 219 24.44 -1.69 16.60
CA SER A 219 25.43 -2.30 17.49
C SER A 219 26.70 -1.46 17.60
N VAL A 220 27.16 -0.84 16.51
CA VAL A 220 28.30 0.08 16.51
C VAL A 220 27.98 1.31 17.36
N LEU A 221 26.83 1.94 17.14
CA LEU A 221 26.41 3.12 17.91
C LEU A 221 26.31 2.84 19.41
N LYS A 222 25.70 1.71 19.80
CA LYS A 222 25.63 1.31 21.21
C LYS A 222 27.01 1.06 21.83
N LYS A 223 27.95 0.51 21.06
CA LYS A 223 29.33 0.31 21.54
C LYS A 223 30.06 1.63 21.69
N SER A 224 29.91 2.55 20.73
CA SER A 224 30.50 3.89 20.78
C SER A 224 30.01 4.68 22.00
N GLN A 225 28.70 4.73 22.24
CA GLN A 225 28.13 5.37 23.42
C GLN A 225 28.67 4.78 24.74
N LYS A 226 28.86 3.46 24.84
CA LYS A 226 29.47 2.81 26.00
C LYS A 226 30.94 3.19 26.19
N LEU A 227 31.67 3.42 25.09
CA LEU A 227 33.07 3.85 25.15
C LEU A 227 33.17 5.32 25.58
N GLU A 228 32.31 6.19 25.08
CA GLU A 228 32.23 7.59 25.53
C GLU A 228 31.94 7.70 27.03
N VAL A 229 30.94 6.96 27.53
CA VAL A 229 30.62 6.93 28.95
C VAL A 229 31.79 6.40 29.76
N LYS A 230 32.48 5.34 29.31
CA LYS A 230 33.69 4.82 30.00
C LYS A 230 34.82 5.82 30.00
N SER A 231 35.06 6.52 28.89
CA SER A 231 36.13 7.55 28.84
C SER A 231 35.81 8.76 29.71
N GLN A 232 34.56 9.21 29.78
CA GLN A 232 34.13 10.27 30.68
C GLN A 232 34.28 9.87 32.18
N ILE A 233 33.91 8.62 32.53
CA ILE A 233 34.07 8.10 33.88
C ILE A 233 35.56 8.00 34.21
N LEU A 234 36.39 7.54 33.30
CA LEU A 234 37.83 7.44 33.50
C LEU A 234 38.45 8.84 33.68
N TYR A 235 38.08 9.78 32.81
CA TYR A 235 38.53 11.16 32.91
C TYR A 235 38.13 11.82 34.24
N SER A 236 36.87 11.63 34.67
CA SER A 236 36.40 12.16 35.96
C SER A 236 37.15 11.56 37.15
N LYS A 237 37.47 10.26 37.13
CA LYS A 237 38.27 9.58 38.15
C LYS A 237 39.72 10.07 38.17
N VAL A 238 40.33 10.26 37.00
CA VAL A 238 41.68 10.83 36.91
C VAL A 238 41.68 12.25 37.45
N LYS A 239 40.72 13.08 37.00
CA LYS A 239 40.61 14.47 37.47
C LYS A 239 40.39 14.59 38.99
N SER A 240 39.62 13.67 39.59
CA SER A 240 39.40 13.66 41.06
C SER A 240 40.62 13.25 41.91
N ASN A 241 41.61 12.64 41.29
CA ASN A 241 42.84 12.16 41.96
C ASN A 241 44.05 13.06 41.69
N LEU A 242 43.92 14.11 40.85
CA LEU A 242 44.98 15.06 40.55
C LEU A 242 44.92 16.27 41.47
N ASN A 243 46.07 16.79 41.85
CA ASN A 243 46.18 18.07 42.56
C ASN A 243 46.05 19.24 41.59
N ASN A 244 45.98 20.47 42.11
CA ASN A 244 45.75 21.68 41.30
C ASN A 244 46.89 21.95 40.29
N ASP A 245 48.11 21.54 40.57
CA ASP A 245 49.25 21.77 39.67
C ASP A 245 49.24 20.76 38.51
N GLU A 246 48.81 19.54 38.76
CA GLU A 246 48.64 18.46 37.76
C GLU A 246 47.43 18.69 36.87
N LEU A 247 46.38 19.36 37.36
CA LEU A 247 45.18 19.74 36.56
C LEU A 247 45.46 20.84 35.53
N ASN A 248 46.49 21.66 35.75
CA ASN A 248 46.88 22.76 34.83
C ASN A 248 47.68 22.27 33.62
N VAL A 249 48.05 20.97 33.57
CA VAL A 249 48.82 20.34 32.48
C VAL A 249 47.93 19.53 31.55
N LEU A 250 46.65 19.30 31.88
CA LEU A 250 45.65 18.61 31.10
C LEU A 250 44.78 19.61 30.32
#